data_0bf1a30998b42f1bfa80cec0761aa267
#
_entry.id   0bf1a30998b42f1bfa80cec0761aa267
#
_cell.length_a   1.000
_cell.length_b   1.000
_cell.length_c   1.000
_cell.angle_alpha   90.00
_cell.angle_beta   90.00
_cell.angle_gamma   90.00
#
_symmetry.space_group_name_H-M   'P 1'
#
loop_
_entity.id
_entity.type
_entity.pdbx_description
1 polymer ?
#
loop_
_entity_poly.entity_id
_entity_poly.type
_entity_poly.pdbx_seq_one_letter_code
_entity_poly.pdbx_strand_id
1 'polypeptide(L)'
;MMSSIDSIVPDEPSVRASKARLWVEFTALFIGVPILMAVFFEEIQRNSALFGTVWALAGIAMLLLWRTPEWSFRKLWRGPVLKEWPIVLAFWVLTAAICWAFVFAVVPENFLNIVTHRPELWILIMVAYPILSAWPQEVIFRSLFFERYEGLFPGRATLLLANGFVFGFAHLFYMNWITISMTAVGGMVMGWAHLRHRSMPMAWVLHSLAGQLIFTMGLGQYFYSGNVG
;
A
#
# COMPACT_ATOMS: atom_id res chain seq x y z
N MET A 1 -23.43 -1.32 60.00
CA MET A 1 -21.97 -1.29 59.92
C MET A 1 -21.57 -2.45 59.01
N MET A 2 -21.60 -2.25 57.71
CA MET A 2 -21.15 -3.22 56.69
C MET A 2 -20.16 -2.52 55.79
N SER A 3 -18.92 -2.91 55.96
CA SER A 3 -17.76 -2.40 55.22
C SER A 3 -17.82 -2.88 53.76
N SER A 4 -17.93 -1.97 52.83
CA SER A 4 -17.70 -2.18 51.40
C SER A 4 -16.24 -2.49 51.17
N ILE A 5 -15.91 -3.71 50.81
CA ILE A 5 -14.63 -4.11 50.28
C ILE A 5 -14.67 -3.76 48.79
N ASP A 6 -14.18 -2.56 48.44
CA ASP A 6 -13.86 -2.22 47.05
C ASP A 6 -12.73 -3.17 46.61
N SER A 7 -13.09 -4.15 45.79
CA SER A 7 -12.11 -4.97 45.11
C SER A 7 -11.38 -4.10 44.07
N ILE A 8 -10.20 -3.65 44.43
CA ILE A 8 -9.22 -3.07 43.50
C ILE A 8 -8.81 -4.22 42.57
N VAL A 9 -9.44 -4.29 41.41
CA VAL A 9 -8.92 -5.06 40.27
C VAL A 9 -7.69 -4.32 39.79
N PRO A 10 -6.50 -4.90 39.84
CA PRO A 10 -5.32 -4.25 39.27
C PRO A 10 -5.58 -4.08 37.77
N ASP A 11 -5.53 -2.84 37.29
CA ASP A 11 -5.43 -2.53 35.87
C ASP A 11 -4.17 -3.26 35.35
N GLU A 12 -4.34 -4.37 34.63
CA GLU A 12 -3.23 -5.00 33.93
C GLU A 12 -2.68 -3.97 32.92
N PRO A 13 -1.40 -3.57 33.03
CA PRO A 13 -0.81 -2.65 32.07
C PRO A 13 -0.86 -3.33 30.71
N SER A 14 -1.69 -2.84 29.82
CA SER A 14 -1.66 -3.23 28.41
C SER A 14 -0.22 -3.09 27.94
N VAL A 15 0.46 -4.20 27.63
CA VAL A 15 1.88 -4.25 27.28
C VAL A 15 2.02 -3.56 25.92
N ARG A 16 2.08 -2.24 25.91
CA ARG A 16 2.47 -1.47 24.72
C ARG A 16 3.91 -1.85 24.39
N ALA A 17 4.13 -2.32 23.18
CA ALA A 17 5.48 -2.61 22.71
C ALA A 17 6.36 -1.37 22.89
N SER A 18 7.60 -1.55 23.37
CA SER A 18 8.53 -0.44 23.54
C SER A 18 8.81 0.23 22.18
N LYS A 19 9.05 1.55 22.17
CA LYS A 19 9.38 2.28 20.94
C LYS A 19 10.59 1.66 20.22
N ALA A 20 11.58 1.18 20.95
CA ALA A 20 12.75 0.49 20.36
C ALA A 20 12.34 -0.77 19.59
N ARG A 21 11.48 -1.59 20.18
CA ARG A 21 10.94 -2.78 19.50
C ARG A 21 10.16 -2.42 18.24
N LEU A 22 9.31 -1.39 18.31
CA LEU A 22 8.55 -0.93 17.14
C LEU A 22 9.47 -0.41 16.02
N TRP A 23 10.58 0.28 16.34
CA TRP A 23 11.57 0.68 15.35
C TRP A 23 12.28 -0.52 14.71
N VAL A 24 12.64 -1.54 15.48
CA VAL A 24 13.23 -2.78 14.93
C VAL A 24 12.25 -3.48 14.00
N GLU A 25 10.99 -3.67 14.41
CA GLU A 25 9.94 -4.26 13.58
C GLU A 25 9.73 -3.44 12.29
N PHE A 26 9.63 -2.10 12.42
CA PHE A 26 9.46 -1.18 11.30
C PHE A 26 10.61 -1.30 10.29
N THR A 27 11.85 -1.22 10.77
CA THR A 27 13.04 -1.30 9.91
C THR A 27 13.14 -2.67 9.22
N ALA A 28 12.88 -3.75 9.95
CA ALA A 28 12.88 -5.08 9.36
C ALA A 28 11.84 -5.22 8.23
N LEU A 29 10.60 -4.76 8.46
CA LEU A 29 9.51 -4.92 7.51
C LEU A 29 9.59 -3.94 6.32
N PHE A 30 9.86 -2.66 6.58
CA PHE A 30 9.75 -1.61 5.55
C PHE A 30 11.09 -1.27 4.87
N ILE A 31 12.21 -1.73 5.42
CA ILE A 31 13.53 -1.56 4.81
C ILE A 31 14.15 -2.92 4.49
N GLY A 32 14.23 -3.83 5.48
CA GLY A 32 14.87 -5.13 5.31
C GLY A 32 14.18 -6.00 4.26
N VAL A 33 12.86 -6.14 4.34
CA VAL A 33 12.09 -6.94 3.37
C VAL A 33 12.24 -6.43 1.93
N PRO A 34 12.06 -5.13 1.61
CA PRO A 34 12.29 -4.62 0.26
C PRO A 34 13.71 -4.85 -0.27
N ILE A 35 14.74 -4.74 0.57
CA ILE A 35 16.12 -5.06 0.18
C ILE A 35 16.23 -6.55 -0.17
N LEU A 36 15.69 -7.44 0.67
CA LEU A 36 15.70 -8.89 0.39
C LEU A 36 14.94 -9.20 -0.90
N MET A 37 13.77 -8.57 -1.13
CA MET A 37 13.04 -8.74 -2.38
C MET A 37 13.85 -8.27 -3.58
N ALA A 38 14.60 -7.16 -3.48
CA ALA A 38 15.45 -6.69 -4.57
C ALA A 38 16.63 -7.64 -4.83
N VAL A 39 17.27 -8.17 -3.77
CA VAL A 39 18.37 -9.13 -3.90
C VAL A 39 17.93 -10.46 -4.53
N PHE A 40 16.76 -10.97 -4.14
CA PHE A 40 16.21 -12.24 -4.62
C PHE A 40 15.18 -12.08 -5.75
N PHE A 41 15.15 -10.92 -6.40
CA PHE A 41 14.09 -10.60 -7.36
C PHE A 41 14.04 -11.55 -8.55
N GLU A 42 15.18 -11.90 -9.13
CA GLU A 42 15.26 -12.86 -10.24
C GLU A 42 14.69 -14.23 -9.87
N GLU A 43 14.93 -14.69 -8.64
CA GLU A 43 14.41 -15.96 -8.14
C GLU A 43 12.90 -15.89 -7.90
N ILE A 44 12.43 -14.79 -7.30
CA ILE A 44 11.01 -14.53 -7.08
C ILE A 44 10.26 -14.46 -8.43
N GLN A 45 10.84 -13.81 -9.42
CA GLN A 45 10.28 -13.69 -10.76
C GLN A 45 10.26 -15.03 -11.49
N ARG A 46 11.36 -15.76 -11.50
CA ARG A 46 11.48 -17.10 -12.12
C ARG A 46 10.41 -18.06 -11.62
N ASN A 47 10.10 -18.02 -10.35
CA ASN A 47 9.10 -18.88 -9.72
C ASN A 47 7.68 -18.28 -9.72
N SER A 48 7.46 -17.14 -10.40
CA SER A 48 6.18 -16.40 -10.41
C SER A 48 5.63 -16.11 -9.00
N ALA A 49 6.53 -15.95 -8.02
CA ALA A 49 6.20 -15.91 -6.60
C ALA A 49 5.86 -14.50 -6.08
N LEU A 50 5.88 -13.45 -6.93
CA LEU A 50 5.70 -12.07 -6.50
C LEU A 50 4.37 -11.87 -5.74
N PHE A 51 3.25 -12.30 -6.31
CA PHE A 51 1.95 -12.17 -5.63
C PHE A 51 1.88 -13.00 -4.35
N GLY A 52 2.44 -14.23 -4.37
CA GLY A 52 2.53 -15.07 -3.17
C GLY A 52 3.33 -14.40 -2.06
N THR A 53 4.45 -13.76 -2.40
CA THR A 53 5.27 -12.99 -1.45
C THR A 53 4.50 -11.83 -0.85
N VAL A 54 3.83 -11.02 -1.67
CA VAL A 54 3.02 -9.88 -1.19
C VAL A 54 1.88 -10.35 -0.27
N TRP A 55 1.21 -11.44 -0.61
CA TRP A 55 0.15 -12.02 0.23
C TRP A 55 0.68 -12.64 1.52
N ALA A 56 1.85 -13.27 1.50
CA ALA A 56 2.51 -13.75 2.72
C ALA A 56 2.87 -12.59 3.66
N LEU A 57 3.40 -11.48 3.11
CA LEU A 57 3.66 -10.26 3.87
C LEU A 57 2.38 -9.63 4.43
N ALA A 58 1.29 -9.61 3.67
CA ALA A 58 -0.01 -9.17 4.16
C ALA A 58 -0.53 -10.07 5.30
N GLY A 59 -0.31 -11.38 5.23
CA GLY A 59 -0.59 -12.33 6.31
C GLY A 59 0.20 -12.00 7.59
N ILE A 60 1.49 -11.72 7.46
CA ILE A 60 2.33 -11.26 8.58
C ILE A 60 1.79 -9.93 9.14
N ALA A 61 1.45 -8.98 8.25
CA ALA A 61 0.85 -7.71 8.66
C ALA A 61 -0.45 -7.90 9.44
N MET A 62 -1.31 -8.83 9.03
CA MET A 62 -2.55 -9.17 9.74
C MET A 62 -2.29 -9.77 11.12
N LEU A 63 -1.27 -10.62 11.27
CA LEU A 63 -0.86 -11.18 12.56
C LEU A 63 -0.36 -10.09 13.51
N LEU A 64 0.41 -9.11 13.01
CA LEU A 64 0.89 -7.98 13.79
C LEU A 64 -0.25 -7.02 14.17
N LEU A 65 -1.18 -6.78 13.25
CA LEU A 65 -2.38 -5.99 13.50
C LEU A 65 -3.25 -6.63 14.59
N TRP A 66 -3.45 -7.95 14.53
CA TRP A 66 -4.20 -8.68 15.57
C TRP A 66 -3.59 -8.52 16.96
N ARG A 67 -2.25 -8.38 17.03
CA ARG A 67 -1.51 -8.12 18.28
C ARG A 67 -1.42 -6.63 18.64
N THR A 68 -2.03 -5.75 17.83
CA THR A 68 -2.02 -4.30 18.10
C THR A 68 -3.25 -3.96 18.95
N PRO A 69 -3.07 -3.27 20.10
CA PRO A 69 -4.19 -2.88 20.96
C PRO A 69 -5.25 -2.08 20.18
N GLU A 70 -6.51 -2.27 20.54
CA GLU A 70 -7.66 -1.55 19.98
C GLU A 70 -7.88 -1.75 18.47
N TRP A 71 -7.11 -2.63 17.81
CA TRP A 71 -7.34 -2.96 16.42
C TRP A 71 -8.46 -4.01 16.27
N SER A 72 -9.20 -3.90 15.17
CA SER A 72 -10.23 -4.90 14.81
C SER A 72 -10.34 -5.02 13.29
N PHE A 73 -10.74 -6.21 12.82
CA PHE A 73 -10.95 -6.49 11.39
C PHE A 73 -11.98 -5.55 10.72
N ARG A 74 -12.91 -5.00 11.51
CA ARG A 74 -13.87 -4.01 11.00
C ARG A 74 -13.21 -2.75 10.44
N LYS A 75 -12.01 -2.38 10.94
CA LYS A 75 -11.26 -1.22 10.46
C LYS A 75 -10.81 -1.36 9.00
N LEU A 76 -10.62 -2.59 8.50
CA LEU A 76 -10.29 -2.83 7.08
C LEU A 76 -11.40 -2.42 6.11
N TRP A 77 -12.63 -2.37 6.56
CA TRP A 77 -13.79 -2.12 5.73
C TRP A 77 -14.53 -0.81 6.05
N ARG A 78 -14.01 -0.05 7.01
CA ARG A 78 -14.60 1.23 7.41
C ARG A 78 -14.16 2.34 6.46
N GLY A 79 -15.13 3.19 6.07
CA GLY A 79 -14.83 4.44 5.40
C GLY A 79 -15.92 4.90 4.44
N PRO A 80 -16.02 6.21 4.19
CA PRO A 80 -17.10 6.82 3.43
C PRO A 80 -16.77 6.90 1.92
N VAL A 81 -16.27 5.83 1.29
CA VAL A 81 -15.81 5.84 -0.12
C VAL A 81 -16.87 6.45 -1.04
N LEU A 82 -18.13 6.00 -0.91
CA LEU A 82 -19.23 6.50 -1.75
C LEU A 82 -19.58 7.96 -1.50
N LYS A 83 -19.37 8.47 -0.28
CA LYS A 83 -19.60 9.89 0.04
C LYS A 83 -18.48 10.78 -0.47
N GLU A 84 -17.31 10.24 -0.65
CA GLU A 84 -16.10 10.94 -1.12
C GLU A 84 -15.88 10.78 -2.64
N TRP A 85 -16.91 10.39 -3.39
CA TRP A 85 -16.81 10.21 -4.84
C TRP A 85 -16.20 11.42 -5.59
N PRO A 86 -16.42 12.70 -5.17
CA PRO A 86 -15.79 13.83 -5.86
C PRO A 86 -14.25 13.79 -5.73
N ILE A 87 -13.72 13.35 -4.57
CA ILE A 87 -12.27 13.18 -4.37
C ILE A 87 -11.75 12.02 -5.23
N VAL A 88 -12.49 10.90 -5.27
CA VAL A 88 -12.14 9.75 -6.11
C VAL A 88 -12.10 10.15 -7.59
N LEU A 89 -13.13 10.88 -8.06
CA LEU A 89 -13.18 11.35 -9.44
C LEU A 89 -12.05 12.35 -9.75
N ALA A 90 -11.83 13.34 -8.87
CA ALA A 90 -10.76 14.31 -9.05
C ALA A 90 -9.38 13.63 -9.10
N PHE A 91 -9.13 12.67 -8.21
CA PHE A 91 -7.92 11.87 -8.22
C PHE A 91 -7.78 11.07 -9.52
N TRP A 92 -8.84 10.42 -9.96
CA TRP A 92 -8.84 9.62 -11.20
C TRP A 92 -8.53 10.47 -12.42
N VAL A 93 -9.20 11.63 -12.58
CA VAL A 93 -8.98 12.58 -13.68
C VAL A 93 -7.56 13.12 -13.65
N LEU A 94 -7.07 13.53 -12.47
CA LEU A 94 -5.72 14.07 -12.33
C LEU A 94 -4.67 13.00 -12.65
N THR A 95 -4.83 11.80 -12.14
CA THR A 95 -3.92 10.67 -12.41
C THR A 95 -3.94 10.32 -13.89
N ALA A 96 -5.12 10.28 -14.53
CA ALA A 96 -5.25 10.04 -15.97
C ALA A 96 -4.51 11.13 -16.79
N ALA A 97 -4.68 12.40 -16.42
CA ALA A 97 -4.00 13.51 -17.11
C ALA A 97 -2.47 13.42 -16.94
N ILE A 98 -1.98 13.08 -15.73
CA ILE A 98 -0.53 12.90 -15.47
C ILE A 98 0.01 11.71 -16.28
N CYS A 99 -0.65 10.56 -16.26
CA CYS A 99 -0.25 9.39 -17.03
C CYS A 99 -0.26 9.68 -18.53
N TRP A 100 -1.28 10.36 -19.02
CA TRP A 100 -1.39 10.77 -20.42
C TRP A 100 -0.22 11.69 -20.82
N ALA A 101 0.01 12.75 -20.05
CA ALA A 101 1.11 13.67 -20.33
C ALA A 101 2.47 12.97 -20.30
N PHE A 102 2.69 12.08 -19.34
CA PHE A 102 3.93 11.31 -19.23
C PHE A 102 4.13 10.36 -20.41
N VAL A 103 3.10 9.62 -20.82
CA VAL A 103 3.17 8.70 -21.95
C VAL A 103 3.55 9.45 -23.21
N PHE A 104 2.87 10.56 -23.54
CA PHE A 104 3.16 11.31 -24.76
C PHE A 104 4.51 12.02 -24.75
N ALA A 105 5.06 12.32 -23.56
CA ALA A 105 6.38 12.92 -23.42
C ALA A 105 7.53 11.89 -23.49
N VAL A 106 7.31 10.64 -23.08
CA VAL A 106 8.41 9.69 -22.82
C VAL A 106 8.30 8.42 -23.67
N VAL A 107 7.09 7.88 -23.89
CA VAL A 107 6.86 6.58 -24.55
C VAL A 107 5.55 6.59 -25.35
N PRO A 108 5.37 7.53 -26.31
CA PRO A 108 4.10 7.71 -27.02
C PRO A 108 3.64 6.45 -27.77
N GLU A 109 4.56 5.61 -28.21
CA GLU A 109 4.30 4.34 -28.90
C GLU A 109 3.58 3.31 -27.99
N ASN A 110 3.65 3.49 -26.68
CA ASN A 110 3.01 2.57 -25.73
C ASN A 110 1.57 2.95 -25.35
N PHE A 111 1.08 4.11 -25.85
CA PHE A 111 -0.27 4.55 -25.54
C PHE A 111 -1.32 3.50 -25.91
N LEU A 112 -2.09 3.05 -24.91
CA LEU A 112 -3.10 2.00 -25.03
C LEU A 112 -2.60 0.66 -25.60
N ASN A 113 -1.30 0.39 -25.60
CA ASN A 113 -0.72 -0.79 -26.22
C ASN A 113 -1.37 -2.09 -25.70
N ILE A 114 -1.47 -2.26 -24.38
CA ILE A 114 -2.08 -3.47 -23.81
C ILE A 114 -3.58 -3.60 -24.15
N VAL A 115 -4.29 -2.48 -24.27
CA VAL A 115 -5.72 -2.46 -24.61
C VAL A 115 -5.94 -2.94 -26.04
N THR A 116 -5.08 -2.53 -26.95
CA THR A 116 -5.21 -2.81 -28.39
C THR A 116 -4.63 -4.15 -28.79
N HIS A 117 -3.50 -4.57 -28.20
CA HIS A 117 -2.79 -5.78 -28.62
C HIS A 117 -3.03 -6.99 -27.71
N ARG A 118 -3.42 -6.77 -26.44
CA ARG A 118 -3.65 -7.84 -25.45
C ARG A 118 -4.91 -7.54 -24.59
N PRO A 119 -6.11 -7.37 -25.20
CA PRO A 119 -7.31 -6.95 -24.48
C PRO A 119 -7.71 -7.94 -23.36
N GLU A 120 -7.47 -9.26 -23.54
CA GLU A 120 -7.78 -10.26 -22.52
C GLU A 120 -6.90 -10.06 -21.28
N LEU A 121 -5.60 -9.76 -21.49
CA LEU A 121 -4.67 -9.48 -20.39
C LEU A 121 -5.04 -8.17 -19.70
N TRP A 122 -5.45 -7.15 -20.46
CA TRP A 122 -5.94 -5.90 -19.89
C TRP A 122 -7.17 -6.12 -19.01
N ILE A 123 -8.18 -6.86 -19.47
CA ILE A 123 -9.37 -7.20 -18.67
C ILE A 123 -8.97 -7.96 -17.41
N LEU A 124 -8.07 -8.94 -17.53
CA LEU A 124 -7.56 -9.69 -16.38
C LEU A 124 -6.92 -8.75 -15.35
N ILE A 125 -6.07 -7.81 -15.78
CA ILE A 125 -5.45 -6.83 -14.89
C ILE A 125 -6.51 -5.94 -14.26
N MET A 126 -7.48 -5.44 -15.01
CA MET A 126 -8.54 -4.58 -14.47
C MET A 126 -9.31 -5.25 -13.31
N VAL A 127 -9.51 -6.56 -13.37
CA VAL A 127 -10.21 -7.32 -12.32
C VAL A 127 -9.26 -7.82 -11.22
N ALA A 128 -8.13 -8.36 -11.60
CA ALA A 128 -7.22 -9.04 -10.67
C ALA A 128 -6.35 -8.07 -9.87
N TYR A 129 -5.90 -6.96 -10.47
CA TYR A 129 -4.99 -6.01 -9.83
C TYR A 129 -5.54 -5.43 -8.51
N PRO A 130 -6.79 -4.95 -8.42
CA PRO A 130 -7.34 -4.47 -7.16
C PRO A 130 -7.26 -5.48 -6.02
N ILE A 131 -7.44 -6.76 -6.33
CA ILE A 131 -7.50 -7.84 -5.34
C ILE A 131 -6.11 -8.41 -5.06
N LEU A 132 -5.39 -8.81 -6.11
CA LEU A 132 -4.13 -9.55 -5.94
C LEU A 132 -2.94 -8.66 -5.61
N SER A 133 -2.97 -7.39 -6.02
CA SER A 133 -1.87 -6.44 -5.84
C SER A 133 -2.22 -5.32 -4.87
N ALA A 134 -3.23 -4.51 -5.17
CA ALA A 134 -3.51 -3.31 -4.37
C ALA A 134 -3.98 -3.64 -2.95
N TRP A 135 -4.92 -4.56 -2.77
CA TRP A 135 -5.48 -4.85 -1.44
C TRP A 135 -4.43 -5.32 -0.41
N PRO A 136 -3.59 -6.33 -0.68
CA PRO A 136 -2.58 -6.76 0.28
C PRO A 136 -1.55 -5.67 0.58
N GLN A 137 -1.20 -4.84 -0.40
CA GLN A 137 -0.33 -3.69 -0.18
C GLN A 137 -0.98 -2.65 0.74
N GLU A 138 -2.28 -2.37 0.61
CA GLU A 138 -2.98 -1.44 1.49
C GLU A 138 -3.11 -1.98 2.93
N VAL A 139 -3.21 -3.29 3.11
CA VAL A 139 -3.12 -3.91 4.44
C VAL A 139 -1.76 -3.60 5.10
N ILE A 140 -0.67 -3.74 4.36
CA ILE A 140 0.69 -3.51 4.85
C ILE A 140 0.96 -2.00 5.06
N PHE A 141 0.76 -1.20 4.01
CA PHE A 141 1.19 0.20 3.98
C PHE A 141 0.17 1.19 4.55
N ARG A 142 -1.08 0.79 4.76
CA ARG A 142 -2.08 1.65 5.43
C ARG A 142 -2.49 1.06 6.77
N SER A 143 -3.09 -0.11 6.78
CA SER A 143 -3.59 -0.65 8.04
C SER A 143 -2.45 -0.89 9.05
N LEU A 144 -1.43 -1.67 8.70
CA LEU A 144 -0.34 -1.95 9.63
C LEU A 144 0.49 -0.71 9.94
N PHE A 145 0.87 0.07 8.91
CA PHE A 145 1.72 1.25 9.08
C PHE A 145 1.09 2.26 10.03
N PHE A 146 -0.17 2.65 9.81
CA PHE A 146 -0.83 3.68 10.60
C PHE A 146 -1.32 3.17 11.96
N GLU A 147 -1.85 1.94 12.06
CA GLU A 147 -2.38 1.43 13.33
C GLU A 147 -1.27 1.05 14.32
N ARG A 148 -0.10 0.62 13.83
CA ARG A 148 0.97 0.12 14.70
C ARG A 148 2.15 1.06 14.86
N TYR A 149 2.52 1.81 13.81
CA TYR A 149 3.76 2.57 13.79
C TYR A 149 3.57 4.10 13.75
N GLU A 150 2.33 4.61 13.69
CA GLU A 150 2.06 6.07 13.68
C GLU A 150 2.77 6.79 14.82
N GLY A 151 2.79 6.21 16.04
CA GLY A 151 3.42 6.79 17.22
C GLY A 151 4.96 6.90 17.18
N LEU A 152 5.62 6.37 16.14
CA LEU A 152 7.05 6.54 15.90
C LEU A 152 7.39 7.90 15.27
N PHE A 153 6.42 8.56 14.65
CA PHE A 153 6.63 9.77 13.85
C PHE A 153 6.08 11.02 14.57
N PRO A 154 6.86 12.12 14.63
CA PRO A 154 6.52 13.29 15.45
C PRO A 154 5.49 14.23 14.82
N GLY A 155 4.67 13.76 13.89
CA GLY A 155 3.64 14.60 13.30
C GLY A 155 3.15 14.11 11.96
N ARG A 156 2.06 14.73 11.50
CA ARG A 156 1.33 14.28 10.30
C ARG A 156 2.16 14.36 9.02
N ALA A 157 2.98 15.40 8.89
CA ALA A 157 3.83 15.59 7.71
C ALA A 157 4.93 14.50 7.64
N THR A 158 5.65 14.28 8.74
CA THR A 158 6.69 13.24 8.82
C THR A 158 6.12 11.84 8.63
N LEU A 159 4.93 11.60 9.16
CA LEU A 159 4.21 10.34 8.99
C LEU A 159 3.87 10.08 7.50
N LEU A 160 3.36 11.09 6.79
CA LEU A 160 3.04 10.99 5.36
C LEU A 160 4.29 10.84 4.49
N LEU A 161 5.35 11.60 4.78
CA LEU A 161 6.62 11.46 4.08
C LEU A 161 7.23 10.08 4.28
N ALA A 162 7.22 9.56 5.52
CA ALA A 162 7.67 8.21 5.81
C ALA A 162 6.83 7.15 5.09
N ASN A 163 5.50 7.31 5.07
CA ASN A 163 4.62 6.39 4.35
C ASN A 163 4.87 6.38 2.85
N GLY A 164 5.04 7.56 2.23
CA GLY A 164 5.42 7.68 0.83
C GLY A 164 6.79 7.05 0.55
N PHE A 165 7.78 7.35 1.41
CA PHE A 165 9.12 6.78 1.28
C PHE A 165 9.10 5.25 1.32
N VAL A 166 8.50 4.65 2.35
CA VAL A 166 8.49 3.17 2.46
C VAL A 166 7.68 2.51 1.36
N PHE A 167 6.64 3.16 0.85
CA PHE A 167 5.87 2.65 -0.27
C PHE A 167 6.67 2.69 -1.58
N GLY A 168 7.38 3.78 -1.84
CA GLY A 168 8.32 3.86 -2.97
C GLY A 168 9.47 2.87 -2.82
N PHE A 169 10.06 2.77 -1.62
CA PHE A 169 11.17 1.88 -1.33
C PHE A 169 10.78 0.40 -1.46
N ALA A 170 9.53 0.04 -1.18
CA ALA A 170 9.02 -1.31 -1.40
C ALA A 170 9.03 -1.72 -2.88
N HIS A 171 9.13 -0.76 -3.81
CA HIS A 171 9.23 -1.00 -5.26
C HIS A 171 10.70 -0.99 -5.76
N LEU A 172 11.67 -0.99 -4.83
CA LEU A 172 13.10 -0.99 -5.15
C LEU A 172 13.49 -2.15 -6.08
N PHE A 173 12.84 -3.30 -5.97
CA PHE A 173 13.13 -4.49 -6.77
C PHE A 173 12.90 -4.29 -8.28
N TYR A 174 12.13 -3.27 -8.70
CA TYR A 174 12.03 -2.90 -10.12
C TYR A 174 13.30 -2.21 -10.65
N MET A 175 14.21 -1.75 -9.77
CA MET A 175 15.43 -1.01 -10.10
C MET A 175 15.19 0.16 -11.06
N ASN A 176 14.03 0.79 -10.94
CA ASN A 176 13.56 1.85 -11.83
C ASN A 176 13.13 3.07 -11.02
N TRP A 177 13.84 4.19 -11.19
CA TRP A 177 13.58 5.41 -10.44
C TRP A 177 12.19 6.03 -10.74
N ILE A 178 11.65 5.82 -11.96
CA ILE A 178 10.30 6.30 -12.33
C ILE A 178 9.27 5.59 -11.46
N THR A 179 9.35 4.26 -11.38
CA THR A 179 8.47 3.45 -10.53
C THR A 179 8.57 3.86 -9.07
N ILE A 180 9.80 3.98 -8.55
CA ILE A 180 10.04 4.35 -7.14
C ILE A 180 9.45 5.73 -6.85
N SER A 181 9.68 6.72 -7.73
CA SER A 181 9.17 8.09 -7.53
C SER A 181 7.64 8.16 -7.62
N MET A 182 7.05 7.52 -8.63
CA MET A 182 5.59 7.48 -8.79
C MET A 182 4.90 6.81 -7.61
N THR A 183 5.46 5.68 -7.14
CA THR A 183 4.91 4.97 -5.99
C THR A 183 5.12 5.72 -4.68
N ALA A 184 6.26 6.43 -4.51
CA ALA A 184 6.46 7.28 -3.34
C ALA A 184 5.41 8.41 -3.26
N VAL A 185 5.16 9.10 -4.38
CA VAL A 185 4.10 10.14 -4.45
C VAL A 185 2.72 9.51 -4.24
N GLY A 186 2.43 8.39 -4.90
CA GLY A 186 1.19 7.64 -4.69
C GLY A 186 1.01 7.23 -3.23
N GLY A 187 2.08 6.77 -2.58
CA GLY A 187 2.12 6.42 -1.16
C GLY A 187 1.70 7.58 -0.25
N MET A 188 2.20 8.79 -0.51
CA MET A 188 1.80 9.99 0.24
C MET A 188 0.33 10.33 0.04
N VAL A 189 -0.18 10.27 -1.20
CA VAL A 189 -1.58 10.57 -1.51
C VAL A 189 -2.53 9.56 -0.87
N MET A 190 -2.23 8.27 -0.98
CA MET A 190 -3.04 7.20 -0.37
C MET A 190 -2.95 7.24 1.16
N GLY A 191 -1.77 7.57 1.72
CA GLY A 191 -1.58 7.82 3.16
C GLY A 191 -2.42 8.99 3.65
N TRP A 192 -2.47 10.10 2.89
CA TRP A 192 -3.33 11.22 3.18
C TRP A 192 -4.82 10.84 3.13
N ALA A 193 -5.24 10.11 2.12
CA ALA A 193 -6.61 9.62 1.99
C ALA A 193 -7.01 8.70 3.16
N HIS A 194 -6.10 7.81 3.57
CA HIS A 194 -6.29 6.97 4.76
C HIS A 194 -6.46 7.81 6.03
N LEU A 195 -5.56 8.77 6.28
CA LEU A 195 -5.60 9.61 7.48
C LEU A 195 -6.84 10.50 7.56
N ARG A 196 -7.36 10.94 6.41
CA ARG A 196 -8.54 11.80 6.35
C ARG A 196 -9.76 11.16 7.03
N HIS A 197 -9.95 9.87 6.85
CA HIS A 197 -11.11 9.14 7.32
C HIS A 197 -10.79 7.88 8.14
N ARG A 198 -9.50 7.63 8.40
CA ARG A 198 -9.03 6.34 8.95
C ARG A 198 -9.60 5.17 8.16
N SER A 199 -9.56 5.29 6.83
CA SER A 199 -10.23 4.42 5.87
C SER A 199 -9.24 3.73 4.95
N MET A 200 -9.00 2.43 5.19
CA MET A 200 -8.25 1.59 4.26
C MET A 200 -8.98 1.44 2.90
N PRO A 201 -10.32 1.25 2.83
CA PRO A 201 -11.03 1.17 1.55
C PRO A 201 -10.85 2.38 0.66
N MET A 202 -10.74 3.59 1.23
CA MET A 202 -10.49 4.81 0.43
C MET A 202 -9.13 4.74 -0.25
N ALA A 203 -8.07 4.38 0.49
CA ALA A 203 -6.74 4.21 -0.07
C ALA A 203 -6.70 3.08 -1.12
N TRP A 204 -7.37 1.97 -0.85
CA TRP A 204 -7.48 0.83 -1.78
C TRP A 204 -8.14 1.20 -3.10
N VAL A 205 -9.24 1.97 -3.07
CA VAL A 205 -9.91 2.44 -4.29
C VAL A 205 -8.98 3.35 -5.09
N LEU A 206 -8.34 4.34 -4.45
CA LEU A 206 -7.39 5.23 -5.15
C LEU A 206 -6.21 4.45 -5.73
N HIS A 207 -5.64 3.51 -4.98
CA HIS A 207 -4.54 2.66 -5.45
C HIS A 207 -4.97 1.81 -6.65
N SER A 208 -6.14 1.18 -6.56
CA SER A 208 -6.69 0.36 -7.65
C SER A 208 -6.87 1.17 -8.94
N LEU A 209 -7.47 2.34 -8.83
CA LEU A 209 -7.68 3.24 -9.97
C LEU A 209 -6.35 3.74 -10.57
N ALA A 210 -5.38 4.09 -9.72
CA ALA A 210 -4.06 4.51 -10.21
C ALA A 210 -3.35 3.39 -10.99
N GLY A 211 -3.31 2.17 -10.45
CA GLY A 211 -2.71 1.03 -11.12
C GLY A 211 -3.42 0.68 -12.41
N GLN A 212 -4.76 0.65 -12.41
CA GLN A 212 -5.55 0.41 -13.63
C GLN A 212 -5.25 1.46 -14.72
N LEU A 213 -5.11 2.74 -14.36
CA LEU A 213 -4.71 3.79 -15.30
C LEU A 213 -3.29 3.60 -15.83
N ILE A 214 -2.33 3.29 -14.96
CA ILE A 214 -0.94 3.02 -15.33
C ILE A 214 -0.88 1.93 -16.42
N PHE A 215 -1.54 0.80 -16.20
CA PHE A 215 -1.57 -0.28 -17.18
C PHE A 215 -2.35 0.12 -18.45
N THR A 216 -3.50 0.75 -18.32
CA THR A 216 -4.32 1.18 -19.47
C THR A 216 -3.58 2.16 -20.36
N MET A 217 -2.89 3.13 -19.78
CA MET A 217 -2.16 4.18 -20.53
C MET A 217 -0.84 3.71 -21.17
N GLY A 218 -0.40 2.46 -20.89
CA GLY A 218 0.83 1.90 -21.48
C GLY A 218 2.07 2.07 -20.63
N LEU A 219 1.93 2.48 -19.35
CA LEU A 219 3.04 2.60 -18.40
C LEU A 219 3.34 1.30 -17.65
N GLY A 220 2.59 0.24 -17.92
CA GLY A 220 2.73 -1.06 -17.27
C GLY A 220 4.14 -1.66 -17.36
N GLN A 221 4.90 -1.34 -18.41
CA GLN A 221 6.29 -1.78 -18.57
C GLN A 221 7.21 -1.35 -17.40
N TYR A 222 6.90 -0.26 -16.72
CA TYR A 222 7.67 0.20 -15.55
C TYR A 222 7.28 -0.56 -14.27
N PHE A 223 6.13 -1.23 -14.26
CA PHE A 223 5.54 -1.91 -13.11
C PHE A 223 5.34 -3.42 -13.31
N TYR A 224 5.78 -3.94 -14.45
CA TYR A 224 5.68 -5.34 -14.77
C TYR A 224 7.06 -5.97 -14.90
N SER A 225 7.28 -7.03 -14.15
CA SER A 225 8.54 -7.77 -14.11
C SER A 225 8.53 -9.06 -14.94
N GLY A 226 7.44 -9.33 -15.67
CA GLY A 226 7.34 -10.49 -16.56
C GLY A 226 7.87 -10.20 -17.97
N ASN A 227 8.45 -11.21 -18.64
CA ASN A 227 8.76 -11.12 -20.04
C ASN A 227 7.43 -10.99 -20.85
N VAL A 228 7.16 -9.79 -21.33
CA VAL A 228 6.20 -9.54 -22.41
C VAL A 228 7.03 -9.51 -23.70
N GLY A 229 7.53 -10.68 -24.11
CA GLY A 229 8.04 -10.89 -25.45
C GLY A 229 6.88 -11.16 -26.41
#